data_0280a654f5679288f7c4655a45b98d5f
#
_entry.id   0280a654f5679288f7c4655a45b98d5f
#
_cell.length_a   1.000
_cell.length_b   1.000
_cell.length_c   1.000
_cell.angle_alpha   90.00
_cell.angle_beta   90.00
_cell.angle_gamma   90.00
#
_symmetry.space_group_name_H-M   'P 1'
#
loop_
_entity.id
_entity.type
_entity.pdbx_description
1 polymer ?
#
loop_
_entity_poly.entity_id
_entity_poly.type
_entity_poly.pdbx_seq_one_letter_code
_entity_poly.pdbx_strand_id
1 'polypeptide(L)'
;MQVQIAIDTYDDLFSDFDIRDYRERFFSNDFLGELKMRTNRPLDAKPLAIKLVIPSDERDEDSEAIILERIRDFFAMRLERNKSKKRASLITAVKFEAIGLIFMLAANLLSRFTADFLRDFLLIPSWFFVWSGLEKYMYNIRNLDKKIRFYGVLTRSSVRFEGREAR
;
A
#
# COMPACT_ATOMS: atom_id res chain seq x y z
N MET A 1 16.98 10.16 -7.68
CA MET A 1 15.84 11.12 -7.87
C MET A 1 15.68 11.91 -6.58
N GLN A 2 15.46 13.23 -6.65
CA GLN A 2 15.29 14.07 -5.46
C GLN A 2 13.89 14.67 -5.47
N VAL A 3 13.20 14.61 -4.32
CA VAL A 3 11.89 15.23 -4.08
C VAL A 3 12.08 16.25 -2.97
N GLN A 4 11.57 17.46 -3.17
CA GLN A 4 11.60 18.53 -2.17
C GLN A 4 10.17 18.88 -1.78
N ILE A 5 9.88 18.91 -0.48
CA ILE A 5 8.59 19.31 0.07
C ILE A 5 8.86 20.46 1.04
N ALA A 6 8.27 21.61 0.78
CA ALA A 6 8.35 22.75 1.68
C ALA A 6 7.27 22.64 2.75
N ILE A 7 7.65 22.90 3.99
CA ILE A 7 6.78 22.96 5.16
C ILE A 7 7.07 24.28 5.89
N ASP A 8 6.12 24.84 6.57
CA ASP A 8 6.29 26.04 7.38
C ASP A 8 6.64 25.67 8.83
N THR A 9 6.02 24.63 9.35
CA THR A 9 6.30 24.05 10.66
C THR A 9 6.34 22.53 10.59
N TYR A 10 6.83 21.87 11.65
CA TYR A 10 6.77 20.41 11.74
C TYR A 10 5.35 19.86 11.77
N ASP A 11 4.39 20.64 12.26
CA ASP A 11 2.99 20.24 12.35
C ASP A 11 2.35 19.99 10.99
N ASP A 12 2.83 20.65 9.92
CA ASP A 12 2.35 20.42 8.53
C ASP A 12 2.54 18.98 8.05
N LEU A 13 3.45 18.24 8.67
CA LEU A 13 3.64 16.82 8.38
C LEU A 13 2.55 15.94 8.99
N PHE A 14 1.85 16.44 10.02
CA PHE A 14 0.93 15.66 10.83
C PHE A 14 -0.52 16.12 10.70
N SER A 15 -1.43 15.31 11.19
CA SER A 15 -2.85 15.64 11.22
C SER A 15 -3.13 16.67 12.31
N ASP A 16 -3.84 17.76 11.97
CA ASP A 16 -4.25 18.80 12.89
C ASP A 16 -5.21 18.30 13.99
N PHE A 17 -5.86 17.18 13.76
CA PHE A 17 -6.75 16.53 14.72
C PHE A 17 -6.03 15.65 15.74
N ASP A 18 -4.70 15.47 15.61
CA ASP A 18 -3.93 14.57 16.45
C ASP A 18 -2.94 15.38 17.31
N ILE A 19 -3.25 15.51 18.59
CA ILE A 19 -2.49 16.32 19.57
C ILE A 19 -1.38 15.53 20.29
N ARG A 20 -1.15 14.25 19.89
CA ARG A 20 -0.11 13.42 20.52
C ARG A 20 1.29 13.90 20.16
N ASP A 21 2.26 13.35 20.85
CA ASP A 21 3.68 13.55 20.55
C ASP A 21 4.03 13.12 19.13
N TYR A 22 5.05 13.73 18.50
CA TYR A 22 5.51 13.41 17.15
C TYR A 22 5.82 11.93 16.95
N ARG A 23 6.19 11.20 17.99
CA ARG A 23 6.44 9.75 17.94
C ARG A 23 5.22 8.91 17.59
N GLU A 24 4.02 9.39 17.98
CA GLU A 24 2.76 8.64 17.81
C GLU A 24 1.78 9.29 16.85
N ARG A 25 2.01 10.56 16.53
CA ARG A 25 1.11 11.40 15.74
C ARG A 25 0.94 10.83 14.33
N PHE A 26 -0.28 10.93 13.78
CA PHE A 26 -0.58 10.50 12.42
C PHE A 26 -0.14 11.54 11.40
N PHE A 27 0.49 11.08 10.31
CA PHE A 27 0.82 11.97 9.20
C PHE A 27 -0.43 12.50 8.52
N SER A 28 -0.36 13.75 8.07
CA SER A 28 -1.44 14.40 7.33
C SER A 28 -1.67 13.72 5.97
N ASN A 29 -2.91 13.74 5.51
CA ASN A 29 -3.24 13.24 4.18
C ASN A 29 -2.62 14.11 3.09
N ASP A 30 -2.46 15.40 3.34
CA ASP A 30 -1.88 16.36 2.40
C ASP A 30 -0.40 16.09 2.18
N PHE A 31 0.37 15.89 3.25
CA PHE A 31 1.77 15.47 3.17
C PHE A 31 1.93 14.15 2.39
N LEU A 32 1.12 13.14 2.73
CA LEU A 32 1.17 11.84 2.04
C LEU A 32 0.71 11.93 0.58
N GLY A 33 -0.25 12.79 0.29
CA GLY A 33 -0.74 13.08 -1.06
C GLY A 33 0.33 13.74 -1.90
N GLU A 34 0.98 14.79 -1.37
CA GLU A 34 2.07 15.51 -2.02
C GLU A 34 3.26 14.60 -2.31
N LEU A 35 3.66 13.80 -1.33
CA LEU A 35 4.72 12.81 -1.50
C LEU A 35 4.38 11.82 -2.62
N LYS A 36 3.14 11.33 -2.68
CA LYS A 36 2.68 10.43 -3.72
C LYS A 36 2.66 11.10 -5.10
N MET A 37 2.19 12.32 -5.22
CA MET A 37 2.15 13.06 -6.49
C MET A 37 3.56 13.28 -7.04
N ARG A 38 4.50 13.70 -6.21
CA ARG A 38 5.89 13.96 -6.62
C ARG A 38 6.68 12.69 -6.93
N THR A 39 6.28 11.56 -6.36
CA THR A 39 6.90 10.25 -6.61
C THR A 39 6.16 9.40 -7.64
N ASN A 40 5.06 9.89 -8.24
CA ASN A 40 4.20 9.13 -9.16
C ASN A 40 4.82 8.88 -10.56
N ARG A 41 6.07 9.27 -10.79
CA ARG A 41 6.84 8.87 -11.97
C ARG A 41 7.30 7.42 -11.82
N PRO A 42 7.58 6.68 -12.94
CA PRO A 42 8.16 5.35 -12.82
C PRO A 42 9.37 5.45 -11.90
N LEU A 43 9.25 4.84 -10.72
CA LEU A 43 10.32 4.78 -9.74
C LEU A 43 11.37 3.83 -10.32
N ASP A 44 12.24 4.39 -11.16
CA ASP A 44 13.46 3.72 -11.58
C ASP A 44 14.22 3.29 -10.31
N ALA A 45 14.98 2.21 -10.41
CA ALA A 45 15.70 1.58 -9.30
C ALA A 45 16.72 2.50 -8.57
N LYS A 46 16.72 3.81 -8.84
CA LYS A 46 17.60 4.81 -8.23
C LYS A 46 17.11 5.18 -6.83
N PRO A 47 18.03 5.33 -5.86
CA PRO A 47 17.67 5.77 -4.52
C PRO A 47 16.94 7.13 -4.57
N LEU A 48 15.82 7.21 -3.86
CA LEU A 48 15.04 8.43 -3.72
C LEU A 48 15.59 9.22 -2.52
N ALA A 49 15.86 10.51 -2.72
CA ALA A 49 16.16 11.43 -1.63
C ALA A 49 14.97 12.37 -1.42
N ILE A 50 14.45 12.41 -0.22
CA ILE A 50 13.36 13.30 0.19
C ILE A 50 13.97 14.39 1.05
N LYS A 51 13.77 15.64 0.64
CA LYS A 51 14.17 16.83 1.38
C LYS A 51 12.93 17.53 1.91
N LEU A 52 12.86 17.68 3.21
CA LEU A 52 11.85 18.49 3.90
C LEU A 52 12.47 19.85 4.15
N VAL A 53 11.95 20.86 3.47
CA VAL A 53 12.51 22.22 3.50
C VAL A 53 11.67 23.05 4.46
N ILE A 54 12.28 23.49 5.57
CA ILE A 54 11.67 24.24 6.65
C ILE A 54 12.41 25.59 6.85
N PRO A 55 11.78 26.67 7.34
CA PRO A 55 12.49 27.89 7.72
C PRO A 55 13.62 27.60 8.72
N SER A 56 14.77 28.27 8.53
CA SER A 56 15.97 27.96 9.33
C SER A 56 15.84 28.33 10.80
N ASP A 57 14.97 29.27 11.12
CA ASP A 57 14.61 29.72 12.46
C ASP A 57 13.67 28.75 13.22
N GLU A 58 12.94 27.92 12.49
CA GLU A 58 12.03 26.90 13.06
C GLU A 58 12.73 25.55 13.28
N ARG A 59 14.03 25.42 12.95
CA ARG A 59 14.74 24.15 13.03
C ARG A 59 15.09 23.76 14.45
N ASP A 60 14.77 22.51 14.81
CA ASP A 60 15.12 21.85 16.06
C ASP A 60 15.62 20.42 15.78
N GLU A 61 16.91 20.17 16.07
CA GLU A 61 17.55 18.89 15.76
C GLU A 61 16.93 17.71 16.51
N ASP A 62 16.46 17.92 17.73
CA ASP A 62 15.85 16.86 18.54
C ASP A 62 14.49 16.45 17.96
N SER A 63 13.65 17.39 17.60
CA SER A 63 12.38 17.15 16.92
C SER A 63 12.60 16.51 15.55
N GLU A 64 13.59 16.98 14.76
CA GLU A 64 13.93 16.40 13.46
C GLU A 64 14.32 14.92 13.59
N ALA A 65 15.13 14.56 14.59
CA ALA A 65 15.54 13.18 14.80
C ALA A 65 14.33 12.25 15.08
N ILE A 66 13.42 12.71 15.95
CA ILE A 66 12.18 11.99 16.29
C ILE A 66 11.29 11.82 15.05
N ILE A 67 11.10 12.88 14.28
CA ILE A 67 10.24 12.88 13.09
C ILE A 67 10.83 11.96 12.00
N LEU A 68 12.16 11.99 11.80
CA LEU A 68 12.82 11.12 10.82
C LEU A 68 12.68 9.64 11.17
N GLU A 69 12.80 9.29 12.45
CA GLU A 69 12.55 7.93 12.93
C GLU A 69 11.09 7.53 12.67
N ARG A 70 10.15 8.42 13.04
CA ARG A 70 8.71 8.21 12.83
C ARG A 70 8.35 8.00 11.35
N ILE A 71 8.96 8.76 10.43
CA ILE A 71 8.77 8.61 8.97
C ILE A 71 9.25 7.23 8.51
N ARG A 72 10.42 6.78 8.94
CA ARG A 72 10.96 5.46 8.58
C ARG A 72 10.07 4.34 9.07
N ASP A 73 9.65 4.40 10.32
CA ASP A 73 8.76 3.41 10.94
C ASP A 73 7.41 3.36 10.25
N PHE A 74 6.84 4.52 9.92
CA PHE A 74 5.59 4.61 9.19
C PHE A 74 5.69 3.94 7.80
N PHE A 75 6.74 4.20 7.05
CA PHE A 75 6.91 3.58 5.72
C PHE A 75 7.13 2.07 5.84
N ALA A 76 7.93 1.62 6.81
CA ALA A 76 8.15 0.20 7.07
C ALA A 76 6.84 -0.51 7.48
N MET A 77 6.09 0.06 8.41
CA MET A 77 4.81 -0.46 8.85
C MET A 77 3.79 -0.53 7.69
N ARG A 78 3.71 0.52 6.85
CA ARG A 78 2.82 0.54 5.68
C ARG A 78 3.22 -0.51 4.64
N LEU A 79 4.51 -0.72 4.43
CA LEU A 79 5.04 -1.75 3.54
C LEU A 79 4.60 -3.15 4.03
N GLU A 80 4.86 -3.49 5.28
CA GLU A 80 4.52 -4.79 5.85
C GLU A 80 3.00 -5.03 5.89
N ARG A 81 2.22 -4.01 6.23
CA ARG A 81 0.76 -4.10 6.19
C ARG A 81 0.23 -4.40 4.78
N ASN A 82 0.81 -3.79 3.73
CA ASN A 82 0.39 -4.07 2.36
C ASN A 82 0.85 -5.46 1.89
N LYS A 83 2.03 -5.95 2.29
CA LYS A 83 2.48 -7.32 2.04
C LYS A 83 1.54 -8.34 2.70
N SER A 84 1.18 -8.13 3.97
CA SER A 84 0.25 -8.99 4.69
C SER A 84 -1.14 -9.04 4.03
N LYS A 85 -1.67 -7.87 3.64
CA LYS A 85 -2.93 -7.78 2.88
C LYS A 85 -2.85 -8.53 1.54
N LYS A 86 -1.73 -8.41 0.81
CA LYS A 86 -1.51 -9.13 -0.45
C LYS A 86 -1.55 -10.64 -0.21
N ARG A 87 -0.83 -11.13 0.83
CA ARG A 87 -0.82 -12.56 1.17
C ARG A 87 -2.22 -13.07 1.51
N ALA A 88 -2.98 -12.34 2.34
CA ALA A 88 -4.34 -12.70 2.69
C ALA A 88 -5.27 -12.73 1.46
N SER A 89 -5.15 -11.73 0.57
CA SER A 89 -5.93 -11.69 -0.67
C SER A 89 -5.58 -12.85 -1.61
N LEU A 90 -4.31 -13.22 -1.69
CA LEU A 90 -3.84 -14.36 -2.50
C LEU A 90 -4.38 -15.68 -1.98
N ILE A 91 -4.31 -15.91 -0.66
CA ILE A 91 -4.89 -17.10 -0.02
C ILE A 91 -6.40 -17.19 -0.31
N THR A 92 -7.10 -16.06 -0.22
CA THR A 92 -8.54 -16.02 -0.50
C THR A 92 -8.82 -16.34 -1.99
N ALA A 93 -8.06 -15.76 -2.92
CA ALA A 93 -8.21 -16.07 -4.35
C ALA A 93 -8.01 -17.55 -4.63
N VAL A 94 -6.92 -18.16 -4.10
CA VAL A 94 -6.65 -19.59 -4.27
C VAL A 94 -7.74 -20.47 -3.68
N LYS A 95 -8.32 -20.09 -2.53
CA LYS A 95 -9.46 -20.82 -1.96
C LYS A 95 -10.69 -20.80 -2.88
N PHE A 96 -11.01 -19.66 -3.47
CA PHE A 96 -12.11 -19.53 -4.41
C PHE A 96 -11.88 -20.37 -5.66
N GLU A 97 -10.66 -20.31 -6.25
CA GLU A 97 -10.30 -21.17 -7.38
C GLU A 97 -10.42 -22.65 -7.05
N ALA A 98 -9.89 -23.08 -5.90
CA ALA A 98 -9.99 -24.49 -5.47
C ALA A 98 -11.45 -24.95 -5.31
N ILE A 99 -12.30 -24.12 -4.72
CA ILE A 99 -13.74 -24.42 -4.59
C ILE A 99 -14.39 -24.54 -5.98
N GLY A 100 -14.12 -23.60 -6.88
CA GLY A 100 -14.62 -23.64 -8.25
C GLY A 100 -14.22 -24.93 -8.98
N LEU A 101 -12.94 -25.31 -8.86
CA LEU A 101 -12.43 -26.57 -9.45
C LEU A 101 -13.10 -27.81 -8.86
N ILE A 102 -13.35 -27.84 -7.55
CA ILE A 102 -14.06 -28.94 -6.90
C ILE A 102 -15.47 -29.09 -7.46
N PHE A 103 -16.21 -27.99 -7.62
CA PHE A 103 -17.54 -28.01 -8.23
C PHE A 103 -17.50 -28.48 -9.69
N MET A 104 -16.49 -28.04 -10.46
CA MET A 104 -16.31 -28.45 -11.85
C MET A 104 -16.01 -29.96 -11.97
N LEU A 105 -15.14 -30.49 -11.10
CA LEU A 105 -14.83 -31.92 -11.06
C LEU A 105 -16.06 -32.73 -10.64
N ALA A 106 -16.80 -32.28 -9.62
CA ALA A 106 -18.03 -32.93 -9.19
C ALA A 106 -19.07 -32.96 -10.32
N ALA A 107 -19.28 -31.84 -11.03
CA ALA A 107 -20.18 -31.79 -12.18
C ALA A 107 -19.79 -32.81 -13.27
N ASN A 108 -18.50 -32.90 -13.58
CA ASN A 108 -18.00 -33.83 -14.59
C ASN A 108 -18.12 -35.32 -14.16
N LEU A 109 -17.89 -35.62 -12.89
CA LEU A 109 -18.06 -36.97 -12.37
C LEU A 109 -19.54 -37.39 -12.34
N LEU A 110 -20.43 -36.51 -11.86
CA LEU A 110 -21.86 -36.79 -11.81
C LEU A 110 -22.50 -36.93 -13.20
N SER A 111 -21.99 -36.25 -14.22
CA SER A 111 -22.51 -36.35 -15.58
C SER A 111 -22.46 -37.77 -16.16
N ARG A 112 -21.66 -38.66 -15.57
CA ARG A 112 -21.61 -40.08 -15.93
C ARG A 112 -22.74 -40.93 -15.39
N PHE A 113 -23.45 -40.42 -14.35
CA PHE A 113 -24.42 -41.20 -13.60
C PHE A 113 -25.81 -40.55 -13.51
N THR A 114 -25.93 -39.24 -13.87
CA THR A 114 -27.14 -38.44 -13.66
C THR A 114 -27.51 -37.62 -14.89
N ALA A 115 -28.76 -37.11 -14.86
CA ALA A 115 -29.26 -36.22 -15.90
C ALA A 115 -28.42 -34.92 -16.06
N ASP A 116 -28.32 -34.40 -17.29
CA ASP A 116 -27.56 -33.20 -17.65
C ASP A 116 -27.90 -31.96 -16.80
N PHE A 117 -29.16 -31.86 -16.33
CA PHE A 117 -29.58 -30.75 -15.48
C PHE A 117 -28.78 -30.63 -14.17
N LEU A 118 -28.45 -31.75 -13.54
CA LEU A 118 -27.67 -31.71 -12.29
C LEU A 118 -26.24 -31.29 -12.52
N ARG A 119 -25.64 -31.69 -13.64
CA ARG A 119 -24.34 -31.22 -14.08
C ARG A 119 -24.36 -29.69 -14.28
N ASP A 120 -25.33 -29.17 -15.01
CA ASP A 120 -25.41 -27.75 -15.33
C ASP A 120 -25.65 -26.91 -14.06
N PHE A 121 -26.45 -27.41 -13.12
CA PHE A 121 -26.67 -26.80 -11.82
C PHE A 121 -25.36 -26.65 -11.01
N LEU A 122 -24.45 -27.63 -11.08
CA LEU A 122 -23.13 -27.55 -10.41
C LEU A 122 -22.11 -26.66 -11.15
N LEU A 123 -22.24 -26.50 -12.45
CA LEU A 123 -21.36 -25.63 -13.24
C LEU A 123 -21.57 -24.14 -12.92
N ILE A 124 -22.80 -23.72 -12.57
CA ILE A 124 -23.09 -22.32 -12.23
C ILE A 124 -22.23 -21.83 -11.06
N PRO A 125 -22.27 -22.45 -9.87
CA PRO A 125 -21.41 -22.04 -8.76
C PRO A 125 -19.92 -22.23 -9.07
N SER A 126 -19.54 -23.23 -9.86
CA SER A 126 -18.15 -23.40 -10.31
C SER A 126 -17.63 -22.14 -10.99
N TRP A 127 -18.33 -21.65 -12.01
CA TRP A 127 -17.96 -20.42 -12.71
C TRP A 127 -17.96 -19.20 -11.80
N PHE A 128 -18.92 -19.07 -10.91
CA PHE A 128 -18.95 -17.98 -9.94
C PHE A 128 -17.69 -17.93 -9.08
N PHE A 129 -17.25 -19.07 -8.54
CA PHE A 129 -16.05 -19.14 -7.72
C PHE A 129 -14.78 -18.87 -8.52
N VAL A 130 -14.65 -19.43 -9.73
CA VAL A 130 -13.51 -19.17 -10.61
C VAL A 130 -13.40 -17.68 -10.95
N TRP A 131 -14.48 -17.05 -11.38
CA TRP A 131 -14.48 -15.60 -11.68
C TRP A 131 -14.18 -14.75 -10.45
N SER A 132 -14.72 -15.10 -9.30
CA SER A 132 -14.46 -14.39 -8.05
C SER A 132 -12.99 -14.50 -7.61
N GLY A 133 -12.35 -15.65 -7.81
CA GLY A 133 -10.92 -15.83 -7.58
C GLY A 133 -10.09 -14.97 -8.53
N LEU A 134 -10.38 -15.02 -9.82
CA LEU A 134 -9.69 -14.27 -10.87
C LEU A 134 -9.83 -12.75 -10.66
N GLU A 135 -11.02 -12.27 -10.31
CA GLU A 135 -11.26 -10.86 -9.98
C GLU A 135 -10.36 -10.37 -8.84
N LYS A 136 -10.28 -11.14 -7.74
CA LYS A 136 -9.41 -10.81 -6.61
C LYS A 136 -7.94 -10.73 -7.04
N TYR A 137 -7.50 -11.63 -7.90
CA TYR A 137 -6.15 -11.62 -8.45
C TYR A 137 -5.91 -10.36 -9.30
N MET A 138 -6.79 -10.08 -10.26
CA MET A 138 -6.60 -9.00 -11.23
C MET A 138 -6.67 -7.60 -10.58
N TYR A 139 -7.62 -7.36 -9.69
CA TYR A 139 -7.86 -6.02 -9.14
C TYR A 139 -7.16 -5.80 -7.80
N ASN A 140 -7.35 -6.69 -6.83
CA ASN A 140 -6.85 -6.46 -5.48
C ASN A 140 -5.33 -6.61 -5.38
N ILE A 141 -4.80 -7.70 -5.93
CA ILE A 141 -3.36 -7.99 -5.85
C ILE A 141 -2.56 -6.97 -6.65
N ARG A 142 -3.00 -6.63 -7.86
CA ARG A 142 -2.33 -5.65 -8.70
C ARG A 142 -2.28 -4.24 -8.08
N ASN A 143 -3.35 -3.84 -7.38
CA ASN A 143 -3.36 -2.57 -6.65
C ASN A 143 -2.44 -2.59 -5.42
N LEU A 144 -2.38 -3.73 -4.72
CA LEU A 144 -1.47 -3.90 -3.60
C LEU A 144 0.00 -3.92 -4.04
N ASP A 145 0.32 -4.49 -5.21
CA ASP A 145 1.68 -4.48 -5.77
C ASP A 145 2.18 -3.06 -6.05
N LYS A 146 1.31 -2.19 -6.55
CA LYS A 146 1.65 -0.77 -6.73
C LYS A 146 2.00 -0.11 -5.39
N LYS A 147 1.20 -0.36 -4.35
CA LYS A 147 1.44 0.17 -3.00
C LYS A 147 2.72 -0.41 -2.37
N ILE A 148 2.96 -1.69 -2.51
CA ILE A 148 4.16 -2.37 -2.01
C ILE A 148 5.41 -1.80 -2.68
N ARG A 149 5.41 -1.60 -4.00
CA ARG A 149 6.51 -0.97 -4.72
C ARG A 149 6.75 0.46 -4.24
N PHE A 150 5.69 1.25 -4.12
CA PHE A 150 5.76 2.63 -3.62
C PHE A 150 6.39 2.71 -2.24
N TYR A 151 5.83 2.01 -1.25
CA TYR A 151 6.39 2.02 0.11
C TYR A 151 7.76 1.34 0.20
N GLY A 152 8.04 0.36 -0.65
CA GLY A 152 9.35 -0.28 -0.74
C GLY A 152 10.46 0.68 -1.19
N VAL A 153 10.16 1.63 -2.07
CA VAL A 153 11.11 2.70 -2.45
C VAL A 153 11.24 3.71 -1.33
N LEU A 154 10.14 4.12 -0.68
CA LEU A 154 10.17 5.07 0.43
C LEU A 154 10.96 4.54 1.64
N THR A 155 10.83 3.27 1.95
CA THR A 155 11.60 2.65 3.06
C THR A 155 13.12 2.67 2.80
N ARG A 156 13.53 2.70 1.52
CA ARG A 156 14.96 2.78 1.13
C ARG A 156 15.41 4.21 0.84
N SER A 157 14.51 5.18 0.90
CA SER A 157 14.84 6.58 0.63
C SER A 157 15.62 7.20 1.79
N SER A 158 16.48 8.15 1.46
CA SER A 158 17.06 9.05 2.45
C SER A 158 16.11 10.23 2.67
N VAL A 159 15.69 10.45 3.90
CA VAL A 159 14.90 11.62 4.29
C VAL A 159 15.78 12.54 5.12
N ARG A 160 15.75 13.84 4.84
CA ARG A 160 16.51 14.84 5.59
C ARG A 160 15.78 16.18 5.59
N PHE A 161 15.98 16.93 6.65
CA PHE A 161 15.56 18.32 6.72
C PHE A 161 16.63 19.23 6.09
N GLU A 162 16.19 20.34 5.50
CA GLU A 162 17.04 21.37 4.90
C GLU A 162 16.44 22.74 5.25
N GLY A 163 17.27 23.61 5.80
CA GLY A 163 16.85 24.98 6.14
C GLY A 163 16.66 25.83 4.88
N ARG A 164 15.63 26.68 4.85
CA ARG A 164 15.51 27.78 3.88
C ARG A 164 15.63 29.11 4.61
N GLU A 165 16.32 30.06 3.98
CA GLU A 165 16.29 31.44 4.48
C GLU A 165 14.86 31.99 4.38
N ALA A 166 14.41 32.69 5.42
CA ALA A 166 13.14 33.40 5.40
C ALA A 166 13.19 34.48 4.30
N ARG A 167 12.18 34.48 3.44
CA ARG A 167 12.03 35.54 2.42
C ARG A 167 11.45 36.77 3.03
#